data_b1ac5099d183bc83644e40f6a81098a6
#
_entry.id   b1ac5099d183bc83644e40f6a81098a6
#
_cell.length_a   1.000
_cell.length_b   1.000
_cell.length_c   1.000
_cell.angle_alpha   90.00
_cell.angle_beta   90.00
_cell.angle_gamma   90.00
#
_symmetry.space_group_name_H-M   'P 1'
#
loop_
_entity.id
_entity.type
_entity.pdbx_description
1 polymer ?
#
loop_
_entity_poly.entity_id
_entity_poly.type
_entity_poly.pdbx_seq_one_letter_code
_entity_poly.pdbx_strand_id
1 'polypeptide(L)'
;RDELGDTLELVMRVYFEKPRTSIGWKGLIMDPDLDGSDNLAKGLRMARQLLCGVLDLGVPASTEFLDPITPQYIADLISWAAIGARTVESQTHRQMASGLSMPVGLKNATNGALTPVINALQAASHPQTFFGISAEGVASLVSTTGNPSAHMVLRGGEDGPNYDADSVATARAMLEKAD
;
A
#
# COMPACT_ATOMS: atom_id res chain seq x y z
N ARG A 1 -19.61 -4.49 14.09
CA ARG A 1 -18.94 -5.78 14.01
C ARG A 1 -19.78 -6.87 14.64
N ASP A 2 -20.35 -6.62 15.82
CA ASP A 2 -21.10 -7.63 16.60
C ASP A 2 -22.34 -8.18 15.85
N GLU A 3 -22.94 -7.38 14.95
CA GLU A 3 -24.08 -7.79 14.14
C GLU A 3 -23.71 -8.47 12.80
N LEU A 4 -22.50 -8.20 12.27
CA LEU A 4 -22.10 -8.59 10.93
C LEU A 4 -20.82 -9.43 10.89
N GLY A 5 -20.10 -9.56 12.02
CA GLY A 5 -18.79 -10.18 12.09
C GLY A 5 -18.73 -11.65 11.68
N ASP A 6 -19.86 -12.36 11.78
CA ASP A 6 -19.97 -13.76 11.35
C ASP A 6 -20.29 -13.89 9.85
N THR A 7 -20.69 -12.80 9.20
CA THR A 7 -21.12 -12.78 7.79
C THR A 7 -20.15 -12.03 6.90
N LEU A 8 -19.52 -10.96 7.44
CA LEU A 8 -18.64 -10.07 6.70
C LEU A 8 -17.32 -9.88 7.44
N GLU A 9 -16.22 -9.95 6.73
CA GLU A 9 -14.93 -9.52 7.24
C GLU A 9 -14.81 -7.99 7.07
N LEU A 10 -14.67 -7.30 8.20
CA LEU A 10 -14.57 -5.84 8.24
C LEU A 10 -13.11 -5.42 8.41
N VAL A 11 -12.61 -4.60 7.49
CA VAL A 11 -11.27 -4.03 7.53
C VAL A 11 -11.37 -2.51 7.54
N MET A 12 -10.74 -1.86 8.54
CA MET A 12 -10.69 -0.40 8.61
C MET A 12 -9.66 0.14 7.62
N ARG A 13 -10.11 0.90 6.64
CA ARG A 13 -9.20 1.62 5.76
C ARG A 13 -8.76 2.93 6.41
N VAL A 14 -7.50 3.00 6.83
CA VAL A 14 -6.86 4.23 7.29
C VAL A 14 -6.06 4.86 6.15
N TYR A 15 -5.98 6.20 6.10
CA TYR A 15 -5.28 6.90 5.01
C TYR A 15 -4.58 8.14 5.57
N PHE A 16 -3.37 7.93 6.05
CA PHE A 16 -2.60 8.95 6.77
C PHE A 16 -1.79 9.89 5.89
N GLU A 17 -1.64 9.54 4.61
CA GLU A 17 -0.81 10.27 3.65
C GLU A 17 -1.66 10.81 2.50
N LYS A 18 -1.31 12.01 1.99
CA LYS A 18 -2.03 12.69 0.90
C LYS A 18 -1.08 13.11 -0.25
N PRO A 19 -0.49 12.17 -0.97
CA PRO A 19 0.56 12.46 -1.94
C PRO A 19 0.08 13.19 -3.20
N ARG A 20 -1.23 13.19 -3.46
CA ARG A 20 -1.83 13.81 -4.65
C ARG A 20 -1.93 15.33 -4.56
N THR A 21 -1.74 15.88 -3.37
CA THR A 21 -1.79 17.31 -3.15
C THR A 21 -0.49 17.93 -3.64
N SER A 22 -0.54 18.72 -4.69
CA SER A 22 0.61 19.45 -5.21
C SER A 22 1.07 20.51 -4.21
N ILE A 23 0.11 21.22 -3.63
CA ILE A 23 0.31 22.24 -2.60
C ILE A 23 -0.75 22.03 -1.53
N GLY A 24 -0.40 22.16 -0.26
CA GLY A 24 -1.30 22.05 0.88
C GLY A 24 -1.04 20.82 1.74
N TRP A 25 -1.99 20.45 2.54
CA TRP A 25 -1.87 19.42 3.56
C TRP A 25 -1.51 18.04 2.99
N LYS A 26 -0.42 17.47 3.51
CA LYS A 26 0.16 16.18 3.07
C LYS A 26 -0.35 14.96 3.84
N GLY A 27 -1.24 15.15 4.79
CA GLY A 27 -1.83 14.08 5.61
C GLY A 27 -1.42 14.13 7.07
N LEU A 28 -2.06 13.27 7.86
CA LEU A 28 -1.90 13.23 9.31
C LEU A 28 -0.45 13.01 9.76
N ILE A 29 0.29 12.15 9.05
CA ILE A 29 1.67 11.84 9.43
C ILE A 29 2.56 13.05 9.27
N MET A 30 2.40 13.79 8.18
CA MET A 30 3.27 14.93 7.88
C MET A 30 2.92 16.16 8.73
N ASP A 31 1.64 16.51 8.79
CA ASP A 31 1.17 17.72 9.47
C ASP A 31 -0.11 17.41 10.29
N PRO A 32 0.06 16.84 11.50
CA PRO A 32 -1.06 16.40 12.33
C PRO A 32 -1.92 17.53 12.89
N ASP A 33 -1.36 18.73 13.01
CA ASP A 33 -2.03 19.89 13.59
C ASP A 33 -2.73 20.76 12.54
N LEU A 34 -2.53 20.49 11.24
CA LEU A 34 -3.12 21.24 10.12
C LEU A 34 -2.69 22.72 10.09
N ASP A 35 -1.53 23.02 10.63
CA ASP A 35 -1.02 24.39 10.78
C ASP A 35 0.26 24.68 10.00
N GLY A 36 0.73 23.67 9.23
CA GLY A 36 1.96 23.77 8.45
C GLY A 36 3.24 23.65 9.28
N SER A 37 3.15 23.17 10.52
CA SER A 37 4.31 22.96 11.39
C SER A 37 5.14 21.72 10.99
N ASP A 38 4.60 20.85 10.14
CA ASP A 38 5.23 19.60 9.67
C ASP A 38 5.79 18.75 10.83
N ASN A 39 5.01 18.62 11.90
CA ASN A 39 5.42 17.87 13.10
C ASN A 39 5.34 16.35 12.88
N LEU A 40 6.22 15.84 12.01
CA LEU A 40 6.29 14.44 11.60
C LEU A 40 6.36 13.47 12.79
N ALA A 41 7.17 13.80 13.80
CA ALA A 41 7.33 12.93 14.98
C ALA A 41 6.03 12.77 15.78
N LYS A 42 5.20 13.82 15.86
CA LYS A 42 3.85 13.77 16.44
C LYS A 42 2.92 12.96 15.54
N GLY A 43 2.94 13.23 14.24
CA GLY A 43 2.10 12.54 13.26
C GLY A 43 2.31 11.02 13.25
N LEU A 44 3.54 10.55 13.27
CA LEU A 44 3.86 9.12 13.36
C LEU A 44 3.34 8.47 14.65
N ARG A 45 3.50 9.15 15.81
CA ARG A 45 2.94 8.64 17.07
C ARG A 45 1.42 8.58 17.04
N MET A 46 0.76 9.61 16.50
CA MET A 46 -0.70 9.64 16.35
C MET A 46 -1.20 8.54 15.43
N ALA A 47 -0.53 8.30 14.30
CA ALA A 47 -0.87 7.22 13.38
C ALA A 47 -0.80 5.85 14.08
N ARG A 48 0.27 5.58 14.83
CA ARG A 48 0.39 4.33 15.60
C ARG A 48 -0.69 4.21 16.67
N GLN A 49 -0.97 5.27 17.42
CA GLN A 49 -2.02 5.27 18.46
C GLN A 49 -3.40 4.96 17.87
N LEU A 50 -3.74 5.57 16.73
CA LEU A 50 -4.99 5.29 16.02
C LEU A 50 -5.07 3.83 15.55
N LEU A 51 -3.99 3.30 14.98
CA LEU A 51 -3.92 1.89 14.56
C LEU A 51 -4.08 0.94 15.75
N CYS A 52 -3.39 1.17 16.85
CA CYS A 52 -3.56 0.37 18.07
C CYS A 52 -5.02 0.41 18.54
N GLY A 53 -5.64 1.60 18.59
CA GLY A 53 -7.05 1.72 18.97
C GLY A 53 -8.03 0.98 18.04
N VAL A 54 -7.75 0.94 16.73
CA VAL A 54 -8.53 0.16 15.76
C VAL A 54 -8.36 -1.35 16.02
N LEU A 55 -7.11 -1.80 16.24
CA LEU A 55 -6.81 -3.20 16.52
C LEU A 55 -7.37 -3.68 17.86
N ASP A 56 -7.38 -2.83 18.90
CA ASP A 56 -8.00 -3.12 20.20
C ASP A 56 -9.50 -3.38 20.10
N LEU A 57 -10.17 -2.81 19.08
CA LEU A 57 -11.56 -3.13 18.73
C LEU A 57 -11.66 -4.46 17.94
N GLY A 58 -10.57 -5.15 17.72
CA GLY A 58 -10.50 -6.37 16.95
C GLY A 58 -10.76 -6.17 15.45
N VAL A 59 -10.55 -4.97 14.90
CA VAL A 59 -10.76 -4.67 13.50
C VAL A 59 -9.40 -4.58 12.79
N PRO A 60 -9.11 -5.40 11.77
CA PRO A 60 -7.90 -5.28 10.97
C PRO A 60 -7.82 -3.91 10.29
N ALA A 61 -6.61 -3.39 10.13
CA ALA A 61 -6.37 -2.13 9.45
C ALA A 61 -5.75 -2.32 8.07
N SER A 62 -6.14 -1.48 7.12
CA SER A 62 -5.54 -1.40 5.78
C SER A 62 -5.16 0.02 5.42
N THR A 63 -4.11 0.17 4.59
CA THR A 63 -3.63 1.47 4.13
C THR A 63 -3.11 1.42 2.70
N GLU A 64 -2.83 2.58 2.12
CA GLU A 64 -1.99 2.70 0.92
C GLU A 64 -0.66 3.30 1.36
N PHE A 65 0.45 2.60 1.10
CA PHE A 65 1.79 3.12 1.35
C PHE A 65 2.24 4.01 0.19
N LEU A 66 2.66 5.21 0.52
CA LEU A 66 3.02 6.26 -0.42
C LEU A 66 4.45 6.73 -0.20
N ASP A 67 4.81 7.10 1.00
CA ASP A 67 6.20 7.33 1.37
C ASP A 67 6.89 5.98 1.65
N PRO A 68 8.04 5.70 1.04
CA PRO A 68 8.71 4.41 1.21
C PRO A 68 9.30 4.19 2.61
N ILE A 69 9.37 5.22 3.44
CA ILE A 69 9.89 5.17 4.81
C ILE A 69 8.77 4.89 5.82
N THR A 70 7.57 5.37 5.57
CA THR A 70 6.41 5.20 6.47
C THR A 70 6.18 3.75 6.93
N PRO A 71 6.36 2.70 6.10
CA PRO A 71 6.22 1.32 6.56
C PRO A 71 7.08 0.94 7.75
N GLN A 72 8.29 1.51 7.89
CA GLN A 72 9.18 1.24 9.03
C GLN A 72 8.53 1.58 10.38
N TYR A 73 7.54 2.45 10.38
CA TYR A 73 6.89 2.95 11.59
C TYR A 73 5.53 2.34 11.88
N ILE A 74 4.83 1.80 10.87
CA ILE A 74 3.43 1.36 11.03
C ILE A 74 3.11 0.01 10.38
N ALA A 75 3.98 -0.61 9.61
CA ALA A 75 3.67 -1.82 8.86
C ALA A 75 3.27 -3.01 9.75
N ASP A 76 3.82 -3.08 10.96
CA ASP A 76 3.50 -4.09 11.97
C ASP A 76 2.03 -4.07 12.45
N LEU A 77 1.32 -2.96 12.21
CA LEU A 77 -0.08 -2.74 12.61
C LEU A 77 -1.05 -2.79 11.40
N ILE A 78 -0.54 -3.11 10.21
CA ILE A 78 -1.33 -3.14 8.97
C ILE A 78 -1.51 -4.58 8.51
N SER A 79 -2.77 -4.96 8.28
CA SER A 79 -3.14 -6.30 7.83
C SER A 79 -3.19 -6.44 6.30
N TRP A 80 -3.40 -5.36 5.58
CA TRP A 80 -3.40 -5.29 4.12
C TRP A 80 -2.93 -3.92 3.64
N ALA A 81 -2.10 -3.88 2.62
CA ALA A 81 -1.62 -2.63 2.05
C ALA A 81 -1.90 -2.53 0.55
N ALA A 82 -1.98 -1.32 0.03
CA ALA A 82 -2.10 -1.06 -1.40
C ALA A 82 -0.92 -0.23 -1.93
N ILE A 83 -0.57 -0.48 -3.19
CA ILE A 83 0.21 0.42 -4.03
C ILE A 83 -0.72 1.04 -5.07
N GLY A 84 -0.72 2.36 -5.15
CA GLY A 84 -1.64 3.11 -5.99
C GLY A 84 -1.30 3.04 -7.48
N ALA A 85 -2.29 3.41 -8.32
CA ALA A 85 -2.14 3.43 -9.77
C ALA A 85 -1.08 4.42 -10.28
N ARG A 86 -0.76 5.46 -9.51
CA ARG A 86 0.31 6.42 -9.87
C ARG A 86 1.69 6.00 -9.42
N THR A 87 1.76 5.06 -8.49
CA THR A 87 3.01 4.56 -7.91
C THR A 87 3.37 3.14 -8.34
N VAL A 88 2.47 2.44 -9.02
CA VAL A 88 2.69 1.05 -9.50
C VAL A 88 3.85 0.92 -10.49
N GLU A 89 4.20 1.99 -11.20
CA GLU A 89 5.36 2.02 -12.10
C GLU A 89 6.67 2.39 -11.40
N SER A 90 6.59 2.90 -10.17
CA SER A 90 7.75 3.32 -9.39
C SER A 90 8.54 2.12 -8.89
N GLN A 91 9.83 2.07 -9.25
CA GLN A 91 10.75 1.03 -8.78
C GLN A 91 10.83 1.00 -7.25
N THR A 92 10.88 2.15 -6.60
CA THR A 92 10.92 2.26 -5.14
C THR A 92 9.71 1.61 -4.47
N HIS A 93 8.50 1.81 -5.01
CA HIS A 93 7.29 1.22 -4.47
C HIS A 93 7.21 -0.30 -4.71
N ARG A 94 7.70 -0.78 -5.85
CA ARG A 94 7.81 -2.22 -6.14
C ARG A 94 8.80 -2.92 -5.19
N GLN A 95 9.94 -2.29 -4.95
CA GLN A 95 10.95 -2.75 -3.99
C GLN A 95 10.41 -2.75 -2.56
N MET A 96 9.73 -1.67 -2.15
CA MET A 96 9.06 -1.59 -0.85
C MET A 96 8.06 -2.75 -0.70
N ALA A 97 7.19 -2.99 -1.69
CA ALA A 97 6.19 -4.05 -1.66
C ALA A 97 6.83 -5.44 -1.48
N SER A 98 8.03 -5.68 -2.05
CA SER A 98 8.76 -6.94 -1.90
C SER A 98 9.21 -7.23 -0.47
N GLY A 99 9.31 -6.21 0.37
CA GLY A 99 9.75 -6.32 1.77
C GLY A 99 8.62 -6.29 2.80
N LEU A 100 7.38 -6.08 2.37
CA LEU A 100 6.24 -6.06 3.27
C LEU A 100 5.76 -7.49 3.59
N SER A 101 5.43 -7.72 4.86
CA SER A 101 5.01 -9.04 5.35
C SER A 101 3.51 -9.32 5.15
N MET A 102 2.68 -8.27 5.00
CA MET A 102 1.25 -8.42 4.73
C MET A 102 0.96 -8.54 3.24
N PRO A 103 -0.22 -9.05 2.84
CA PRO A 103 -0.69 -9.00 1.46
C PRO A 103 -0.71 -7.56 0.93
N VAL A 104 -0.19 -7.37 -0.30
CA VAL A 104 -0.13 -6.06 -0.96
C VAL A 104 -0.90 -6.10 -2.27
N GLY A 105 -1.95 -5.28 -2.36
CA GLY A 105 -2.72 -5.08 -3.59
C GLY A 105 -2.10 -3.98 -4.46
N LEU A 106 -1.61 -4.35 -5.64
CA LEU A 106 -1.07 -3.40 -6.61
C LEU A 106 -2.17 -3.04 -7.63
N LYS A 107 -2.46 -1.75 -7.75
CA LYS A 107 -3.52 -1.27 -8.64
C LYS A 107 -3.02 -1.17 -10.08
N ASN A 108 -3.86 -1.50 -11.05
CA ASN A 108 -3.54 -1.22 -12.45
C ASN A 108 -3.36 0.29 -12.69
N ALA A 109 -2.70 0.66 -13.79
CA ALA A 109 -2.39 2.04 -14.13
C ALA A 109 -3.66 2.93 -14.23
N THR A 110 -3.47 4.25 -14.16
CA THR A 110 -4.59 5.23 -14.16
C THR A 110 -5.44 5.18 -15.41
N ASN A 111 -4.83 4.86 -16.56
CA ASN A 111 -5.52 4.69 -17.85
C ASN A 111 -6.18 3.31 -18.03
N GLY A 112 -6.09 2.42 -17.04
CA GLY A 112 -6.65 1.07 -17.12
C GLY A 112 -5.67 -0.02 -17.55
N ALA A 113 -4.46 0.32 -18.01
CA ALA A 113 -3.47 -0.64 -18.49
C ALA A 113 -3.03 -1.64 -17.40
N LEU A 114 -2.96 -2.93 -17.77
CA LEU A 114 -2.59 -4.02 -16.85
C LEU A 114 -1.09 -4.33 -16.85
N THR A 115 -0.38 -4.06 -17.93
CA THR A 115 1.06 -4.36 -18.05
C THR A 115 1.90 -3.76 -16.90
N PRO A 116 1.69 -2.50 -16.48
CA PRO A 116 2.44 -1.93 -15.36
C PRO A 116 2.28 -2.69 -14.05
N VAL A 117 1.07 -3.16 -13.75
CA VAL A 117 0.82 -3.90 -12.50
C VAL A 117 1.36 -5.33 -12.57
N ILE A 118 1.35 -5.97 -13.73
CA ILE A 118 1.99 -7.29 -13.93
C ILE A 118 3.49 -7.19 -13.67
N ASN A 119 4.16 -6.23 -14.28
CA ASN A 119 5.58 -5.98 -14.04
C ASN A 119 5.88 -5.66 -12.57
N ALA A 120 4.95 -4.95 -11.91
CA ALA A 120 5.08 -4.62 -10.50
C ALA A 120 4.93 -5.85 -9.60
N LEU A 121 4.02 -6.76 -9.94
CA LEU A 121 3.85 -8.04 -9.25
C LEU A 121 5.08 -8.92 -9.37
N GLN A 122 5.63 -9.06 -10.57
CA GLN A 122 6.90 -9.79 -10.78
C GLN A 122 8.03 -9.21 -9.94
N ALA A 123 8.18 -7.88 -9.92
CA ALA A 123 9.19 -7.23 -9.09
C ALA A 123 8.95 -7.42 -7.58
N ALA A 124 7.69 -7.32 -7.14
CA ALA A 124 7.32 -7.43 -5.72
C ALA A 124 7.39 -8.87 -5.20
N SER A 125 7.13 -9.88 -6.02
CA SER A 125 7.17 -11.29 -5.63
C SER A 125 8.58 -11.87 -5.51
N HIS A 126 9.59 -11.18 -6.05
CA HIS A 126 10.99 -11.65 -6.05
C HIS A 126 11.84 -10.90 -5.02
N PRO A 127 12.95 -11.51 -4.57
CA PRO A 127 13.94 -10.83 -3.74
C PRO A 127 14.48 -9.58 -4.42
N GLN A 128 14.60 -8.49 -3.66
CA GLN A 128 15.13 -7.21 -4.11
C GLN A 128 16.27 -6.76 -3.21
N THR A 129 17.18 -5.98 -3.77
CA THR A 129 18.22 -5.29 -3.00
C THR A 129 18.27 -3.84 -3.46
N PHE A 130 18.14 -2.92 -2.52
CA PHE A 130 18.04 -1.49 -2.82
C PHE A 130 18.54 -0.61 -1.67
N PHE A 131 18.76 0.66 -1.99
CA PHE A 131 19.12 1.66 -1.00
C PHE A 131 17.87 2.11 -0.22
N GLY A 132 17.89 1.90 1.07
CA GLY A 132 16.78 2.23 1.96
C GLY A 132 17.28 2.70 3.34
N ILE A 133 16.47 2.51 4.35
CA ILE A 133 16.83 2.79 5.74
C ILE A 133 16.67 1.56 6.62
N SER A 134 17.56 1.39 7.60
CA SER A 134 17.47 0.37 8.63
C SER A 134 16.39 0.70 9.68
N ALA A 135 16.12 -0.23 10.59
CA ALA A 135 15.23 -0.01 11.73
C ALA A 135 15.69 1.13 12.66
N GLU A 136 16.98 1.43 12.66
CA GLU A 136 17.58 2.54 13.42
C GLU A 136 17.50 3.88 12.68
N GLY A 137 16.91 3.92 11.49
CA GLY A 137 16.77 5.13 10.68
C GLY A 137 18.05 5.51 9.92
N VAL A 138 18.99 4.59 9.76
CA VAL A 138 20.27 4.83 9.07
C VAL A 138 20.17 4.37 7.62
N ALA A 139 20.70 5.18 6.69
CA ALA A 139 20.81 4.83 5.29
C ALA A 139 21.60 3.51 5.13
N SER A 140 20.99 2.51 4.47
CA SER A 140 21.50 1.15 4.44
C SER A 140 21.16 0.44 3.12
N LEU A 141 21.91 -0.61 2.82
CA LEU A 141 21.51 -1.58 1.81
C LEU A 141 20.43 -2.50 2.42
N VAL A 142 19.25 -2.48 1.83
CA VAL A 142 18.12 -3.32 2.25
C VAL A 142 17.97 -4.47 1.28
N SER A 143 17.89 -5.69 1.80
CA SER A 143 17.57 -6.89 1.02
C SER A 143 16.24 -7.47 1.49
N THR A 144 15.38 -7.83 0.55
CA THR A 144 14.05 -8.40 0.79
C THR A 144 13.96 -9.82 0.26
N THR A 145 12.97 -10.57 0.70
CA THR A 145 12.73 -11.96 0.27
C THR A 145 11.71 -12.10 -0.85
N GLY A 146 11.06 -10.99 -1.23
CA GLY A 146 9.88 -11.00 -2.06
C GLY A 146 8.59 -11.20 -1.24
N ASN A 147 7.47 -10.73 -1.78
CA ASN A 147 6.15 -10.84 -1.18
C ASN A 147 5.26 -11.78 -2.00
N PRO A 148 5.11 -13.06 -1.60
CA PRO A 148 4.32 -14.03 -2.34
C PRO A 148 2.81 -13.76 -2.27
N SER A 149 2.37 -12.86 -1.38
CA SER A 149 0.97 -12.46 -1.23
C SER A 149 0.63 -11.16 -1.97
N ALA A 150 1.56 -10.66 -2.80
CA ALA A 150 1.27 -9.56 -3.70
C ALA A 150 0.21 -9.97 -4.74
N HIS A 151 -0.76 -9.10 -5.01
CA HIS A 151 -1.86 -9.40 -5.94
C HIS A 151 -2.34 -8.16 -6.68
N MET A 152 -3.02 -8.39 -7.81
CA MET A 152 -3.58 -7.31 -8.62
C MET A 152 -4.89 -6.78 -8.03
N VAL A 153 -5.06 -5.47 -8.12
CA VAL A 153 -6.33 -4.78 -7.82
C VAL A 153 -6.80 -4.07 -9.09
N LEU A 154 -7.97 -4.47 -9.58
CA LEU A 154 -8.64 -3.83 -10.70
C LEU A 154 -9.39 -2.59 -10.19
N ARG A 155 -8.90 -1.40 -10.55
CA ARG A 155 -9.42 -0.10 -10.08
C ARG A 155 -10.15 0.69 -11.16
N GLY A 156 -10.33 0.12 -12.36
CA GLY A 156 -10.85 0.82 -13.54
C GLY A 156 -9.79 1.66 -14.25
N GLY A 157 -10.22 2.38 -15.27
CA GLY A 157 -9.40 3.23 -16.11
C GLY A 157 -10.19 4.41 -16.68
N GLU A 158 -9.68 5.00 -17.75
CA GLU A 158 -10.33 6.11 -18.45
C GLU A 158 -11.63 5.68 -19.12
N ASP A 159 -11.68 4.44 -19.60
CA ASP A 159 -12.85 3.86 -20.28
C ASP A 159 -13.94 3.35 -19.31
N GLY A 160 -13.69 3.44 -18.00
CA GLY A 160 -14.65 3.03 -16.98
C GLY A 160 -14.13 1.94 -16.03
N PRO A 161 -15.03 1.28 -15.30
CA PRO A 161 -14.70 0.20 -14.39
C PRO A 161 -14.26 -1.07 -15.16
N ASN A 162 -13.46 -1.93 -14.51
CA ASN A 162 -12.94 -3.18 -15.08
C ASN A 162 -13.17 -4.39 -14.13
N TYR A 163 -14.35 -4.44 -13.51
CA TYR A 163 -14.75 -5.53 -12.60
C TYR A 163 -15.68 -6.57 -13.26
N ASP A 164 -16.04 -6.36 -14.52
CA ASP A 164 -16.84 -7.31 -15.28
C ASP A 164 -16.09 -8.62 -15.58
N ALA A 165 -16.83 -9.66 -15.95
CA ALA A 165 -16.29 -10.99 -16.15
C ALA A 165 -15.17 -11.04 -17.22
N ASP A 166 -15.32 -10.29 -18.30
CA ASP A 166 -14.37 -10.28 -19.42
C ASP A 166 -13.07 -9.56 -19.01
N SER A 167 -13.17 -8.45 -18.30
CA SER A 167 -12.02 -7.72 -17.73
C SER A 167 -11.25 -8.58 -16.74
N VAL A 168 -11.95 -9.29 -15.86
CA VAL A 168 -11.33 -10.21 -14.88
C VAL A 168 -10.66 -11.38 -15.59
N ALA A 169 -11.32 -11.99 -16.60
CA ALA A 169 -10.75 -13.09 -17.37
C ALA A 169 -9.48 -12.65 -18.13
N THR A 170 -9.50 -11.44 -18.70
CA THR A 170 -8.34 -10.86 -19.38
C THR A 170 -7.17 -10.66 -18.42
N ALA A 171 -7.43 -10.06 -17.27
CA ALA A 171 -6.40 -9.84 -16.24
C ALA A 171 -5.78 -11.15 -15.77
N ARG A 172 -6.62 -12.17 -15.51
CA ARG A 172 -6.19 -13.51 -15.12
C ARG A 172 -5.30 -14.16 -16.19
N ALA A 173 -5.73 -14.16 -17.45
CA ALA A 173 -4.95 -14.73 -18.55
C ALA A 173 -3.59 -14.04 -18.75
N MET A 174 -3.50 -12.73 -18.48
CA MET A 174 -2.24 -12.00 -18.53
C MET A 174 -1.32 -12.36 -17.35
N LEU A 175 -1.87 -12.57 -16.15
CA LEU A 175 -1.09 -13.04 -15.00
C LEU A 175 -0.54 -14.45 -15.24
N GLU A 176 -1.37 -15.39 -15.70
CA GLU A 176 -0.97 -16.76 -16.00
C GLU A 176 0.15 -16.88 -17.07
N LYS A 177 0.31 -15.86 -17.92
CA LYS A 177 1.40 -15.81 -18.90
C LYS A 177 2.69 -15.20 -18.34
N ALA A 178 2.57 -14.49 -17.24
CA ALA A 178 3.71 -13.79 -16.63
C ALA A 178 4.42 -14.63 -15.57
N ASP A 179 3.81 -15.72 -15.12
CA ASP A 179 4.39 -16.74 -14.25
C ASP A 179 5.25 -17.73 -15.08
#